data_638247c292e44f93fa824ce7d3455f3a
#
_entry.id   638247c292e44f93fa824ce7d3455f3a
#
_cell.length_a   1.000
_cell.length_b   1.000
_cell.length_c   1.000
_cell.angle_alpha   90.00
_cell.angle_beta   90.00
_cell.angle_gamma   90.00
#
_symmetry.space_group_name_H-M   'P 1'
#
loop_
_entity.id
_entity.type
_entity.pdbx_description
1 polymer ?
#
loop_
_entity_poly.entity_id
_entity_poly.type
_entity_poly.pdbx_seq_one_letter_code
_entity_poly.pdbx_strand_id
1 'polypeptide(L)'
;MRLLYLLSLACLLTACGEGEPLTPPDAVLPDGGRYRGVIVDGLLQGQGRLDYPNGASYQGEFRDGQWNGQGLWLGPTGDRYEGEFSNGLFHGQGRFSFADGGSFEGEFRQGSLNGLGSYRQQGMSYQGAFRDGLYHGSGTLQQEDGVVHQGQFVRGLPQGEGTRSDAQGQYSGHFEGGLLEGQGTFAGHDGARYSGLFQGDQFHGQGRYEDAEGNTWIGGFEEGELNGEGQYIGSDGAHYRGQFRGWRYHGQGSLEFVDGRRYGGQFRQGRFDGKGELTLSDGTLQRGTWRQDRRTHDENGQLLPDPLEVALLEQGTLLDQAIAALPASTEAAELYSLTFAGDGEQSVFLREADYVTRLLAERFSAHGQISLVNHRDHFTDRPLATRENLARAIQAMAERSGPEDLLFMYFTSHGSADHRLSLQQPRLALEDLPASELAQLLAPLAERNLVIVISACYSGGFIEPMKNPRTLIITAARADRVSFGCSEQNDFTYFGRALFAEALQETTDIVQAFTLAQAKVAEREQADHYQASEPQISAPSQVVEHWHALYGAQPAPAD
;
A
#
# COMPACT_ATOMS: atom_id res chain seq x y z
N MET A 1 -54.29 -26.32 15.54
CA MET A 1 -55.28 -27.42 15.72
C MET A 1 -54.51 -28.69 15.99
N ARG A 2 -54.59 -29.12 17.25
CA ARG A 2 -54.61 -30.49 17.82
C ARG A 2 -53.44 -31.41 17.39
N LEU A 3 -52.46 -31.66 18.30
CA LEU A 3 -52.51 -32.52 19.55
C LEU A 3 -52.61 -33.98 19.26
N LEU A 4 -51.60 -34.75 19.69
CA LEU A 4 -51.64 -35.93 20.56
C LEU A 4 -50.24 -36.55 20.58
N TYR A 5 -49.51 -36.40 21.67
CA TYR A 5 -49.28 -37.26 22.85
C TYR A 5 -49.29 -38.76 22.53
N LEU A 6 -48.15 -39.41 22.80
CA LEU A 6 -48.11 -40.58 23.70
C LEU A 6 -46.70 -40.85 24.19
N LEU A 7 -46.65 -40.93 25.51
CA LEU A 7 -45.58 -41.42 26.37
C LEU A 7 -45.30 -42.90 26.11
N SER A 8 -44.07 -43.31 26.27
CA SER A 8 -43.72 -44.48 27.12
C SER A 8 -42.21 -44.61 27.19
N LEU A 9 -41.75 -44.46 28.33
CA LEU A 9 -41.22 -45.39 29.33
C LEU A 9 -39.74 -45.64 29.17
N ALA A 10 -39.03 -45.08 30.16
CA ALA A 10 -37.64 -45.35 30.50
C ALA A 10 -37.36 -46.84 30.68
N CYS A 11 -36.29 -47.30 30.03
CA CYS A 11 -35.51 -48.41 30.54
C CYS A 11 -34.05 -47.96 30.64
N LEU A 12 -33.65 -47.59 31.83
CA LEU A 12 -32.27 -47.60 32.28
C LEU A 12 -31.79 -49.05 32.18
N LEU A 13 -31.04 -49.35 31.14
CA LEU A 13 -30.16 -50.51 31.15
C LEU A 13 -28.73 -49.97 31.23
N THR A 14 -28.17 -50.11 32.42
CA THR A 14 -26.74 -50.12 32.68
C THR A 14 -26.11 -51.16 31.77
N ALA A 15 -25.50 -50.71 30.68
CA ALA A 15 -24.59 -51.53 29.91
C ALA A 15 -23.28 -51.65 30.75
N CYS A 16 -23.21 -52.66 31.58
CA CYS A 16 -21.94 -53.28 31.90
C CYS A 16 -21.30 -53.67 30.56
N GLY A 17 -20.12 -53.13 30.23
CA GLY A 17 -19.34 -53.61 29.11
C GLY A 17 -19.11 -55.11 29.28
N GLU A 18 -19.82 -55.90 28.51
CA GLU A 18 -19.45 -57.27 28.27
C GLU A 18 -18.15 -57.25 27.49
N GLY A 19 -17.03 -57.36 28.21
CA GLY A 19 -15.78 -57.77 27.56
C GLY A 19 -16.09 -59.07 26.80
N GLU A 20 -15.77 -59.12 25.51
CA GLU A 20 -15.84 -60.35 24.72
C GLU A 20 -15.27 -61.50 25.57
N PRO A 21 -15.94 -62.67 25.63
CA PRO A 21 -15.45 -63.78 26.41
C PRO A 21 -14.03 -64.11 25.93
N LEU A 22 -13.05 -64.07 26.85
CA LEU A 22 -11.65 -64.41 26.61
C LEU A 22 -11.58 -65.89 26.21
N THR A 23 -11.77 -66.16 24.90
CA THR A 23 -11.50 -67.49 24.37
C THR A 23 -9.99 -67.68 24.26
N PRO A 24 -9.42 -68.83 24.61
CA PRO A 24 -8.01 -69.11 24.43
C PRO A 24 -7.60 -68.88 22.96
N PRO A 25 -6.39 -68.40 22.67
CA PRO A 25 -5.91 -68.33 21.30
C PRO A 25 -5.81 -69.74 20.71
N ASP A 26 -6.07 -69.85 19.39
CA ASP A 26 -5.92 -71.13 18.67
C ASP A 26 -4.44 -71.54 18.60
N ALA A 27 -3.51 -70.57 18.62
CA ALA A 27 -2.07 -70.80 18.68
C ALA A 27 -1.33 -69.67 19.44
N VAL A 28 -0.19 -69.98 20.05
CA VAL A 28 0.80 -69.01 20.54
C VAL A 28 2.05 -69.17 19.72
N LEU A 29 2.48 -68.07 19.10
CA LEU A 29 3.69 -68.05 18.26
C LEU A 29 4.98 -67.94 19.10
N PRO A 30 6.13 -68.26 18.59
CA PRO A 30 7.41 -68.20 19.31
C PRO A 30 7.77 -66.81 19.87
N ASP A 31 7.30 -65.75 19.23
CA ASP A 31 7.44 -64.36 19.66
C ASP A 31 6.41 -63.92 20.71
N GLY A 32 5.57 -64.85 21.16
CA GLY A 32 4.50 -64.62 22.12
C GLY A 32 3.19 -64.10 21.52
N GLY A 33 3.13 -63.98 20.18
CA GLY A 33 1.94 -63.61 19.45
C GLY A 33 0.80 -64.60 19.68
N ARG A 34 -0.42 -64.09 19.93
CA ARG A 34 -1.61 -64.89 20.18
C ARG A 34 -2.52 -64.84 18.97
N TYR A 35 -2.61 -66.00 18.28
CA TYR A 35 -3.39 -66.14 17.04
C TYR A 35 -4.76 -66.77 17.35
N ARG A 36 -5.79 -66.25 16.68
CA ARG A 36 -7.12 -66.81 16.56
C ARG A 36 -7.51 -66.88 15.09
N GLY A 37 -7.79 -68.06 14.59
CA GLY A 37 -8.15 -68.29 13.21
C GLY A 37 -7.78 -69.69 12.71
N VAL A 38 -7.77 -69.86 11.38
CA VAL A 38 -7.51 -71.16 10.75
C VAL A 38 -6.01 -71.44 10.69
N ILE A 39 -5.64 -72.70 11.03
CA ILE A 39 -4.29 -73.24 10.91
C ILE A 39 -4.34 -74.49 10.00
N VAL A 40 -3.53 -74.52 8.96
CA VAL A 40 -3.40 -75.64 8.02
C VAL A 40 -1.94 -75.98 7.88
N ASP A 41 -1.59 -77.24 8.09
CA ASP A 41 -0.22 -77.73 8.04
C ASP A 41 0.78 -76.96 8.90
N GLY A 42 0.32 -76.42 10.07
CA GLY A 42 1.11 -75.65 11.01
C GLY A 42 1.32 -74.17 10.59
N LEU A 43 0.70 -73.72 9.52
CA LEU A 43 0.75 -72.32 9.03
C LEU A 43 -0.60 -71.62 9.23
N LEU A 44 -0.55 -70.30 9.51
CA LEU A 44 -1.72 -69.45 9.60
C LEU A 44 -2.35 -69.30 8.21
N GLN A 45 -3.67 -69.55 8.09
CA GLN A 45 -4.39 -69.49 6.81
C GLN A 45 -5.78 -68.84 6.98
N GLY A 46 -6.27 -68.24 5.90
CA GLY A 46 -7.59 -67.65 5.86
C GLY A 46 -7.79 -66.45 6.80
N GLN A 47 -9.00 -66.19 7.23
CA GLN A 47 -9.30 -65.10 8.17
C GLN A 47 -8.82 -65.39 9.58
N GLY A 48 -8.15 -64.41 10.20
CA GLY A 48 -7.64 -64.56 11.56
C GLY A 48 -7.27 -63.24 12.23
N ARG A 49 -6.98 -63.33 13.55
CA ARG A 49 -6.46 -62.22 14.33
C ARG A 49 -5.21 -62.67 15.10
N LEU A 50 -4.18 -61.82 15.06
CA LEU A 50 -2.92 -62.00 15.75
C LEU A 50 -2.64 -60.81 16.67
N ASP A 51 -2.57 -61.03 17.95
CA ASP A 51 -2.27 -60.04 19.00
C ASP A 51 -0.87 -60.26 19.52
N TYR A 52 -0.01 -59.23 19.47
CA TYR A 52 1.38 -59.29 19.92
C TYR A 52 1.54 -58.77 21.36
N PRO A 53 2.55 -59.27 22.12
CA PRO A 53 2.80 -58.83 23.49
C PRO A 53 3.09 -57.33 23.64
N ASN A 54 3.61 -56.68 22.61
CA ASN A 54 3.91 -55.24 22.59
C ASN A 54 2.69 -54.37 22.32
N GLY A 55 1.49 -54.94 22.22
CA GLY A 55 0.24 -54.23 21.94
C GLY A 55 -0.12 -54.07 20.46
N ALA A 56 0.76 -54.48 19.57
CA ALA A 56 0.42 -54.52 18.14
C ALA A 56 -0.61 -55.63 17.84
N SER A 57 -1.41 -55.46 16.80
CA SER A 57 -2.29 -56.52 16.34
C SER A 57 -2.51 -56.48 14.84
N TYR A 58 -2.84 -57.65 14.26
CA TYR A 58 -3.31 -57.77 12.90
C TYR A 58 -4.60 -58.56 12.85
N GLN A 59 -5.56 -58.11 12.07
CA GLN A 59 -6.80 -58.80 11.78
C GLN A 59 -7.05 -58.78 10.29
N GLY A 60 -7.13 -59.93 9.66
CA GLY A 60 -7.29 -60.03 8.22
C GLY A 60 -6.99 -61.42 7.68
N GLU A 61 -6.64 -61.46 6.40
CA GLU A 61 -6.32 -62.70 5.70
C GLU A 61 -4.86 -63.13 5.97
N PHE A 62 -4.66 -64.44 6.15
CA PHE A 62 -3.36 -65.09 6.24
C PHE A 62 -3.19 -66.05 5.09
N ARG A 63 -1.98 -66.16 4.54
CA ARG A 63 -1.55 -67.14 3.56
C ARG A 63 -0.14 -67.59 3.91
N ASP A 64 0.04 -68.88 4.07
CA ASP A 64 1.34 -69.49 4.37
C ASP A 64 2.06 -68.85 5.58
N GLY A 65 1.30 -68.53 6.62
CA GLY A 65 1.79 -67.90 7.82
C GLY A 65 1.99 -66.39 7.80
N GLN A 66 1.75 -65.73 6.66
CA GLN A 66 1.98 -64.28 6.47
C GLN A 66 0.69 -63.52 6.27
N TRP A 67 0.67 -62.22 6.67
CA TRP A 67 -0.42 -61.31 6.34
C TRP A 67 -0.60 -61.21 4.85
N ASN A 68 -1.82 -61.34 4.36
CA ASN A 68 -2.12 -61.34 2.93
C ASN A 68 -3.57 -60.81 2.75
N GLY A 69 -3.91 -60.42 1.52
CA GLY A 69 -5.26 -59.91 1.23
C GLY A 69 -5.66 -58.68 2.06
N GLN A 70 -6.94 -58.52 2.35
CA GLN A 70 -7.44 -57.39 3.12
C GLN A 70 -7.24 -57.60 4.63
N GLY A 71 -6.80 -56.52 5.32
CA GLY A 71 -6.56 -56.57 6.73
C GLY A 71 -6.45 -55.21 7.42
N LEU A 72 -6.49 -55.27 8.73
CA LEU A 72 -6.27 -54.15 9.65
C LEU A 72 -5.08 -54.45 10.52
N TRP A 73 -4.05 -53.60 10.48
CA TRP A 73 -2.92 -53.63 11.38
C TRP A 73 -3.01 -52.45 12.36
N LEU A 74 -2.76 -52.71 13.63
CA LEU A 74 -2.57 -51.71 14.68
C LEU A 74 -1.15 -51.85 15.20
N GLY A 75 -0.39 -50.76 15.14
CA GLY A 75 0.98 -50.68 15.67
C GLY A 75 1.03 -50.49 17.19
N PRO A 76 2.17 -50.76 17.83
CA PRO A 76 2.32 -50.64 19.28
C PRO A 76 2.25 -49.18 19.76
N THR A 77 2.44 -48.23 18.90
CA THR A 77 2.41 -46.77 19.14
C THR A 77 1.03 -46.16 18.92
N GLY A 78 0.07 -46.93 18.40
CA GLY A 78 -1.25 -46.46 18.03
C GLY A 78 -1.45 -46.14 16.54
N ASP A 79 -0.42 -46.36 15.71
CA ASP A 79 -0.53 -46.27 14.27
C ASP A 79 -1.48 -47.36 13.73
N ARG A 80 -2.18 -47.08 12.65
CA ARG A 80 -3.15 -47.98 12.04
C ARG A 80 -2.94 -48.06 10.54
N TYR A 81 -2.91 -49.29 9.99
CA TYR A 81 -3.05 -49.49 8.55
C TYR A 81 -4.26 -50.35 8.26
N GLU A 82 -5.06 -49.93 7.30
CA GLU A 82 -6.22 -50.65 6.77
C GLU A 82 -6.10 -50.71 5.25
N GLY A 83 -6.03 -51.92 4.72
CA GLY A 83 -5.81 -52.09 3.28
C GLY A 83 -5.33 -53.50 2.92
N GLU A 84 -4.69 -53.58 1.75
CA GLU A 84 -4.15 -54.82 1.22
C GLU A 84 -2.79 -55.15 1.83
N PHE A 85 -2.52 -56.43 2.00
CA PHE A 85 -1.28 -56.98 2.45
C PHE A 85 -0.77 -58.03 1.46
N SER A 86 0.53 -58.12 1.27
CA SER A 86 1.17 -59.17 0.51
C SER A 86 2.49 -59.59 1.20
N ASN A 87 2.61 -60.86 1.52
CA ASN A 87 3.81 -61.43 2.18
C ASN A 87 4.21 -60.67 3.47
N GLY A 88 3.23 -60.31 4.30
CA GLY A 88 3.45 -59.61 5.57
C GLY A 88 3.70 -58.09 5.44
N LEU A 89 3.64 -57.52 4.27
CA LEU A 89 3.91 -56.08 3.99
C LEU A 89 2.65 -55.37 3.48
N PHE A 90 2.52 -54.09 3.77
CA PHE A 90 1.49 -53.22 3.17
C PHE A 90 1.60 -53.25 1.65
N HIS A 91 0.48 -53.42 0.99
CA HIS A 91 0.46 -53.61 -0.47
C HIS A 91 -0.88 -53.05 -1.01
N GLY A 92 -0.95 -52.85 -2.35
CA GLY A 92 -2.18 -52.41 -3.01
C GLY A 92 -2.77 -51.13 -2.43
N GLN A 93 -4.09 -51.00 -2.46
CA GLN A 93 -4.78 -49.84 -1.89
C GLN A 93 -4.88 -49.96 -0.37
N GLY A 94 -4.56 -48.88 0.33
CA GLY A 94 -4.64 -48.84 1.78
C GLY A 94 -4.59 -47.44 2.37
N ARG A 95 -4.96 -47.35 3.65
CA ARG A 95 -4.87 -46.15 4.46
C ARG A 95 -4.02 -46.41 5.69
N PHE A 96 -2.98 -45.62 5.84
CA PHE A 96 -2.15 -45.56 7.03
C PHE A 96 -2.50 -44.32 7.84
N SER A 97 -2.83 -44.48 9.13
CA SER A 97 -3.11 -43.38 10.05
C SER A 97 -2.07 -43.39 11.16
N PHE A 98 -1.41 -42.27 11.36
CA PHE A 98 -0.46 -42.08 12.45
C PHE A 98 -1.19 -41.82 13.79
N ALA A 99 -0.59 -42.19 14.88
CA ALA A 99 -1.14 -41.95 16.23
C ALA A 99 -1.29 -40.44 16.52
N ASP A 100 -0.50 -39.58 15.88
CA ASP A 100 -0.53 -38.10 16.02
C ASP A 100 -1.58 -37.41 15.12
N GLY A 101 -2.39 -38.19 14.39
CA GLY A 101 -3.49 -37.70 13.56
C GLY A 101 -3.14 -37.48 12.08
N GLY A 102 -1.90 -37.71 11.66
CA GLY A 102 -1.52 -37.74 10.25
C GLY A 102 -2.09 -38.96 9.53
N SER A 103 -2.15 -38.91 8.18
CA SER A 103 -2.60 -40.06 7.36
C SER A 103 -2.00 -40.08 5.97
N PHE A 104 -1.78 -41.32 5.47
CA PHE A 104 -1.58 -41.63 4.07
C PHE A 104 -2.74 -42.44 3.54
N GLU A 105 -3.16 -42.19 2.31
CA GLU A 105 -4.14 -42.98 1.60
C GLU A 105 -3.71 -43.12 0.14
N GLY A 106 -3.60 -44.35 -0.36
CA GLY A 106 -3.15 -44.60 -1.72
C GLY A 106 -2.56 -45.97 -1.93
N GLU A 107 -1.72 -46.10 -2.96
CA GLU A 107 -1.12 -47.36 -3.38
C GLU A 107 0.17 -47.65 -2.58
N PHE A 108 0.25 -48.81 -2.00
CA PHE A 108 1.43 -49.33 -1.29
C PHE A 108 2.10 -50.43 -2.08
N ARG A 109 3.41 -50.48 -2.07
CA ARG A 109 4.23 -51.54 -2.65
C ARG A 109 5.37 -51.88 -1.72
N GLN A 110 5.42 -53.14 -1.28
CA GLN A 110 6.45 -53.65 -0.36
C GLN A 110 6.64 -52.79 0.89
N GLY A 111 5.53 -52.37 1.51
CA GLY A 111 5.52 -51.60 2.73
C GLY A 111 5.62 -50.08 2.58
N SER A 112 5.91 -49.56 1.40
CA SER A 112 6.07 -48.14 1.11
C SER A 112 4.97 -47.61 0.18
N LEU A 113 4.64 -46.31 0.28
CA LEU A 113 3.81 -45.64 -0.71
C LEU A 113 4.49 -45.61 -2.06
N ASN A 114 3.83 -46.13 -3.07
CA ASN A 114 4.24 -46.10 -4.46
C ASN A 114 2.99 -45.97 -5.32
N GLY A 115 2.99 -45.08 -6.32
CA GLY A 115 1.80 -44.81 -7.13
C GLY A 115 1.07 -43.56 -6.67
N LEU A 116 -0.23 -43.45 -6.95
CA LEU A 116 -1.03 -42.28 -6.59
C LEU A 116 -1.53 -42.38 -5.16
N GLY A 117 -1.52 -41.26 -4.46
CA GLY A 117 -2.02 -41.19 -3.08
C GLY A 117 -2.11 -39.78 -2.54
N SER A 118 -2.53 -39.68 -1.30
CA SER A 118 -2.60 -38.45 -0.53
C SER A 118 -1.94 -38.61 0.84
N TYR A 119 -1.30 -37.53 1.29
CA TYR A 119 -0.75 -37.37 2.64
C TYR A 119 -1.36 -36.16 3.32
N ARG A 120 -1.65 -36.24 4.61
CA ARG A 120 -2.13 -35.14 5.42
C ARG A 120 -1.55 -35.22 6.82
N GLN A 121 -1.05 -34.09 7.34
CA GLN A 121 -0.59 -33.96 8.72
C GLN A 121 -0.51 -32.47 9.09
N GLN A 122 -1.09 -32.07 10.23
CA GLN A 122 -0.92 -30.75 10.87
C GLN A 122 -0.85 -29.56 9.91
N GLY A 123 -1.85 -29.39 9.04
CA GLY A 123 -1.90 -28.27 8.09
C GLY A 123 -1.14 -28.49 6.78
N MET A 124 -0.30 -29.51 6.69
CA MET A 124 0.37 -29.91 5.45
C MET A 124 -0.43 -31.00 4.71
N SER A 125 -0.53 -30.90 3.40
CA SER A 125 -1.11 -31.95 2.57
C SER A 125 -0.38 -32.10 1.25
N TYR A 126 -0.29 -33.34 0.79
CA TYR A 126 0.18 -33.65 -0.56
C TYR A 126 -0.82 -34.60 -1.26
N GLN A 127 -1.09 -34.31 -2.52
CA GLN A 127 -1.87 -35.18 -3.38
C GLN A 127 -1.13 -35.36 -4.71
N GLY A 128 -0.76 -36.59 -5.02
CA GLY A 128 0.02 -36.85 -6.23
C GLY A 128 0.65 -38.25 -6.23
N ALA A 129 1.67 -38.40 -7.06
CA ALA A 129 2.41 -39.64 -7.14
C ALA A 129 3.47 -39.74 -6.03
N PHE A 130 3.72 -40.97 -5.60
CA PHE A 130 4.75 -41.34 -4.63
C PHE A 130 5.68 -42.37 -5.23
N ARG A 131 6.94 -42.34 -4.83
CA ARG A 131 7.94 -43.39 -5.07
C ARG A 131 8.77 -43.60 -3.81
N ASP A 132 8.76 -44.82 -3.30
CA ASP A 132 9.47 -45.21 -2.08
C ASP A 132 9.16 -44.32 -0.88
N GLY A 133 7.86 -43.90 -0.73
CA GLY A 133 7.38 -43.02 0.32
C GLY A 133 7.64 -41.54 0.13
N LEU A 134 8.32 -41.12 -0.94
CA LEU A 134 8.61 -39.72 -1.24
C LEU A 134 7.71 -39.18 -2.35
N TYR A 135 7.37 -37.88 -2.30
CA TYR A 135 6.67 -37.19 -3.38
C TYR A 135 7.47 -37.35 -4.68
N HIS A 136 6.78 -37.72 -5.74
CA HIS A 136 7.40 -37.99 -7.05
C HIS A 136 6.40 -37.73 -8.17
N GLY A 137 6.90 -37.44 -9.41
CA GLY A 137 5.98 -37.15 -10.52
C GLY A 137 5.07 -35.97 -10.26
N SER A 138 3.89 -35.95 -10.87
CA SER A 138 2.94 -34.84 -10.74
C SER A 138 2.22 -34.87 -9.38
N GLY A 139 2.09 -33.70 -8.77
CA GLY A 139 1.39 -33.56 -7.49
C GLY A 139 1.12 -32.12 -7.10
N THR A 140 0.36 -31.97 -6.02
CA THR A 140 0.10 -30.70 -5.34
C THR A 140 0.48 -30.85 -3.88
N LEU A 141 1.40 -30.00 -3.41
CA LEU A 141 1.82 -29.89 -2.02
C LEU A 141 1.31 -28.57 -1.45
N GLN A 142 0.57 -28.66 -0.36
CA GLN A 142 0.22 -27.52 0.48
C GLN A 142 1.01 -27.62 1.77
N GLN A 143 1.79 -26.59 2.09
CA GLN A 143 2.59 -26.51 3.32
C GLN A 143 1.81 -25.82 4.45
N GLU A 144 2.29 -25.96 5.68
CA GLU A 144 1.66 -25.44 6.89
C GLU A 144 1.58 -23.89 6.87
N ASP A 145 2.58 -23.23 6.28
CA ASP A 145 2.65 -21.77 6.08
C ASP A 145 1.73 -21.24 4.97
N GLY A 146 0.96 -22.14 4.33
CA GLY A 146 0.04 -21.80 3.25
C GLY A 146 0.66 -21.81 1.86
N VAL A 147 1.96 -22.07 1.71
CA VAL A 147 2.59 -22.22 0.39
C VAL A 147 2.03 -23.44 -0.32
N VAL A 148 1.64 -23.26 -1.59
CA VAL A 148 1.13 -24.31 -2.46
C VAL A 148 2.06 -24.49 -3.66
N HIS A 149 2.62 -25.70 -3.81
CA HIS A 149 3.34 -26.12 -5.01
C HIS A 149 2.49 -27.06 -5.84
N GLN A 150 2.38 -26.81 -7.14
CA GLN A 150 1.72 -27.70 -8.11
C GLN A 150 2.65 -27.94 -9.29
N GLY A 151 2.97 -29.19 -9.57
CA GLY A 151 3.89 -29.51 -10.67
C GLY A 151 4.54 -30.87 -10.49
N GLN A 152 5.78 -30.95 -10.95
CA GLN A 152 6.59 -32.16 -10.87
C GLN A 152 7.39 -32.19 -9.57
N PHE A 153 7.56 -33.38 -9.02
CA PHE A 153 8.33 -33.66 -7.81
C PHE A 153 9.35 -34.77 -8.07
N VAL A 154 10.53 -34.62 -7.51
CA VAL A 154 11.57 -35.66 -7.50
C VAL A 154 12.13 -35.77 -6.09
N ARG A 155 12.04 -36.99 -5.49
CA ARG A 155 12.54 -37.27 -4.13
C ARG A 155 12.04 -36.25 -3.08
N GLY A 156 10.78 -35.87 -3.13
CA GLY A 156 10.14 -34.99 -2.16
C GLY A 156 10.23 -33.49 -2.46
N LEU A 157 11.02 -33.06 -3.45
CA LEU A 157 11.20 -31.65 -3.80
C LEU A 157 10.54 -31.30 -5.14
N PRO A 158 9.96 -30.08 -5.29
CA PRO A 158 9.55 -29.56 -6.59
C PRO A 158 10.71 -29.57 -7.59
N GLN A 159 10.46 -30.11 -8.78
CA GLN A 159 11.47 -30.27 -9.82
C GLN A 159 10.81 -30.24 -11.20
N GLY A 160 11.33 -29.43 -12.14
CA GLY A 160 10.75 -29.28 -13.47
C GLY A 160 9.64 -28.23 -13.50
N GLU A 161 8.76 -28.29 -14.51
CA GLU A 161 7.71 -27.31 -14.70
C GLU A 161 6.65 -27.37 -13.59
N GLY A 162 6.27 -26.18 -13.07
CA GLY A 162 5.29 -26.09 -12.00
C GLY A 162 4.92 -24.66 -11.65
N THR A 163 4.08 -24.56 -10.62
CA THR A 163 3.68 -23.28 -10.00
C THR A 163 3.87 -23.34 -8.50
N ARG A 164 4.21 -22.20 -7.90
CA ARG A 164 4.19 -21.97 -6.47
C ARG A 164 3.35 -20.74 -6.18
N SER A 165 2.44 -20.84 -5.23
CA SER A 165 1.68 -19.71 -4.69
C SER A 165 2.03 -19.53 -3.22
N ASP A 166 2.35 -18.31 -2.81
CA ASP A 166 2.67 -17.92 -1.44
C ASP A 166 2.04 -16.57 -1.07
N ALA A 167 2.41 -15.98 0.07
CA ALA A 167 1.87 -14.70 0.54
C ALA A 167 2.20 -13.51 -0.38
N GLN A 168 3.21 -13.63 -1.24
CA GLN A 168 3.63 -12.56 -2.15
C GLN A 168 2.90 -12.64 -3.49
N GLY A 169 2.59 -13.86 -3.97
CA GLY A 169 1.95 -14.06 -5.26
C GLY A 169 2.12 -15.46 -5.81
N GLN A 170 2.00 -15.56 -7.13
CA GLN A 170 2.15 -16.80 -7.87
C GLN A 170 3.40 -16.76 -8.75
N TYR A 171 4.22 -17.78 -8.64
CA TYR A 171 5.39 -18.06 -9.46
C TYR A 171 5.10 -19.21 -10.40
N SER A 172 5.59 -19.13 -11.64
CA SER A 172 5.41 -20.20 -12.64
C SER A 172 6.65 -20.35 -13.49
N GLY A 173 7.11 -21.58 -13.70
CA GLY A 173 8.30 -21.89 -14.50
C GLY A 173 8.96 -23.19 -14.05
N HIS A 174 10.27 -23.26 -14.29
CA HIS A 174 11.07 -24.44 -13.98
C HIS A 174 11.62 -24.39 -12.56
N PHE A 175 11.33 -25.41 -11.76
CA PHE A 175 11.87 -25.56 -10.40
C PHE A 175 13.03 -26.55 -10.37
N GLU A 176 14.08 -26.23 -9.62
CA GLU A 176 15.19 -27.10 -9.32
C GLU A 176 15.45 -27.13 -7.81
N GLY A 177 15.32 -28.31 -7.21
CA GLY A 177 15.47 -28.46 -5.76
C GLY A 177 14.48 -27.63 -4.92
N GLY A 178 13.33 -27.27 -5.47
CA GLY A 178 12.28 -26.47 -4.81
C GLY A 178 12.37 -24.98 -5.08
N LEU A 179 13.42 -24.48 -5.75
CA LEU A 179 13.59 -23.07 -6.12
C LEU A 179 13.27 -22.86 -7.59
N LEU A 180 12.74 -21.69 -7.94
CA LEU A 180 12.47 -21.30 -9.33
C LEU A 180 13.80 -20.92 -10.01
N GLU A 181 14.10 -21.57 -11.14
CA GLU A 181 15.33 -21.41 -11.93
C GLU A 181 15.00 -21.20 -13.41
N GLY A 182 15.83 -20.43 -14.10
CA GLY A 182 15.66 -20.22 -15.54
C GLY A 182 14.46 -19.31 -15.88
N GLN A 183 13.82 -19.58 -17.01
CA GLN A 183 12.67 -18.78 -17.46
C GLN A 183 11.44 -19.00 -16.58
N GLY A 184 10.80 -17.89 -16.19
CA GLY A 184 9.60 -17.95 -15.35
C GLY A 184 8.82 -16.65 -15.34
N THR A 185 7.72 -16.68 -14.60
CA THR A 185 6.85 -15.51 -14.36
C THR A 185 6.49 -15.40 -12.89
N PHE A 186 6.29 -14.19 -12.43
CA PHE A 186 5.73 -13.84 -11.14
C PHE A 186 4.49 -12.96 -11.35
N ALA A 187 3.44 -13.20 -10.57
CA ALA A 187 2.24 -12.38 -10.50
C ALA A 187 1.93 -12.11 -9.02
N GLY A 188 2.22 -10.90 -8.56
CA GLY A 188 2.00 -10.44 -7.20
C GLY A 188 0.53 -10.23 -6.88
N HIS A 189 0.15 -10.39 -5.62
CA HIS A 189 -1.22 -10.10 -5.14
C HIS A 189 -1.53 -8.59 -5.17
N ASP A 190 -0.51 -7.75 -5.17
CA ASP A 190 -0.58 -6.30 -5.35
C ASP A 190 -0.80 -5.88 -6.81
N GLY A 191 -0.75 -6.81 -7.76
CA GLY A 191 -0.87 -6.57 -9.20
C GLY A 191 0.46 -6.49 -9.94
N ALA A 192 1.61 -6.48 -9.24
CA ALA A 192 2.92 -6.51 -9.86
C ALA A 192 3.14 -7.79 -10.69
N ARG A 193 3.94 -7.70 -11.75
CA ARG A 193 4.26 -8.83 -12.64
C ARG A 193 5.73 -8.81 -13.03
N TYR A 194 6.30 -10.01 -13.12
CA TYR A 194 7.62 -10.17 -13.71
C TYR A 194 7.60 -11.30 -14.73
N SER A 195 8.35 -11.13 -15.80
CA SER A 195 8.62 -12.18 -16.79
C SER A 195 10.07 -12.09 -17.21
N GLY A 196 10.83 -13.14 -16.96
CA GLY A 196 12.26 -13.17 -17.23
C GLY A 196 12.94 -14.38 -16.63
N LEU A 197 14.25 -14.26 -16.45
CA LEU A 197 15.04 -15.30 -15.79
C LEU A 197 14.92 -15.20 -14.27
N PHE A 198 14.99 -16.35 -13.62
CA PHE A 198 15.11 -16.51 -12.18
C PHE A 198 16.38 -17.28 -11.83
N GLN A 199 16.95 -16.97 -10.69
CA GLN A 199 18.02 -17.72 -10.06
C GLN A 199 17.77 -17.78 -8.56
N GLY A 200 17.53 -18.97 -8.02
CA GLY A 200 17.23 -19.15 -6.60
C GLY A 200 16.03 -18.34 -6.13
N ASP A 201 14.90 -18.38 -6.88
CA ASP A 201 13.68 -17.60 -6.64
C ASP A 201 13.79 -16.08 -6.88
N GLN A 202 14.96 -15.53 -7.19
CA GLN A 202 15.16 -14.11 -7.41
C GLN A 202 15.13 -13.75 -8.90
N PHE A 203 14.64 -12.56 -9.23
CA PHE A 203 14.74 -12.03 -10.59
C PHE A 203 16.20 -11.93 -10.99
N HIS A 204 16.54 -12.47 -12.15
CA HIS A 204 17.91 -12.54 -12.64
C HIS A 204 17.96 -12.36 -14.16
N GLY A 205 19.16 -11.97 -14.69
CA GLY A 205 19.36 -11.81 -16.12
C GLY A 205 18.36 -10.87 -16.79
N GLN A 206 18.02 -11.11 -18.04
CA GLN A 206 17.07 -10.27 -18.77
C GLN A 206 15.63 -10.54 -18.36
N GLY A 207 14.89 -9.46 -18.07
CA GLY A 207 13.50 -9.55 -17.66
C GLY A 207 12.71 -8.26 -17.86
N ARG A 208 11.41 -8.37 -17.68
CA ARG A 208 10.45 -7.28 -17.66
C ARG A 208 9.68 -7.35 -16.34
N TYR A 209 9.73 -6.27 -15.59
CA TYR A 209 8.92 -6.05 -14.39
C TYR A 209 7.88 -4.97 -14.67
N GLU A 210 6.67 -5.14 -14.15
CA GLU A 210 5.57 -4.17 -14.20
C GLU A 210 4.97 -4.08 -12.80
N ASP A 211 4.86 -2.86 -12.24
CA ASP A 211 4.24 -2.65 -10.94
C ASP A 211 2.71 -2.54 -11.05
N ALA A 212 2.06 -2.36 -9.89
CA ALA A 212 0.61 -2.23 -9.78
C ALA A 212 0.06 -0.99 -10.50
N GLU A 213 0.86 0.06 -10.61
CA GLU A 213 0.53 1.33 -11.26
C GLU A 213 0.71 1.28 -12.78
N GLY A 214 1.26 0.18 -13.33
CA GLY A 214 1.52 -0.02 -14.75
C GLY A 214 2.87 0.54 -15.22
N ASN A 215 3.75 0.96 -14.31
CA ASN A 215 5.11 1.30 -14.67
C ASN A 215 5.89 0.04 -15.05
N THR A 216 6.70 0.14 -16.08
CA THR A 216 7.44 -1.00 -16.63
C THR A 216 8.94 -0.77 -16.60
N TRP A 217 9.69 -1.77 -16.16
CA TRP A 217 11.14 -1.83 -16.21
C TRP A 217 11.58 -3.04 -17.05
N ILE A 218 12.52 -2.81 -17.97
CA ILE A 218 13.05 -3.84 -18.85
C ILE A 218 14.58 -3.76 -18.80
N GLY A 219 15.26 -4.85 -18.47
CA GLY A 219 16.71 -4.83 -18.41
C GLY A 219 17.32 -6.03 -17.71
N GLY A 220 18.55 -5.86 -17.23
CA GLY A 220 19.26 -6.86 -16.46
C GLY A 220 18.91 -6.82 -14.98
N PHE A 221 18.57 -7.96 -14.43
CA PHE A 221 18.30 -8.13 -13.00
C PHE A 221 19.43 -8.95 -12.36
N GLU A 222 19.82 -8.58 -11.17
CA GLU A 222 20.79 -9.26 -10.34
C GLU A 222 20.33 -9.23 -8.89
N GLU A 223 20.22 -10.40 -8.25
CA GLU A 223 19.72 -10.55 -6.87
C GLU A 223 18.36 -9.85 -6.62
N GLY A 224 17.45 -9.92 -7.60
CA GLY A 224 16.12 -9.31 -7.51
C GLY A 224 16.07 -7.82 -7.86
N GLU A 225 17.20 -7.15 -8.11
CA GLU A 225 17.29 -5.74 -8.42
C GLU A 225 17.62 -5.46 -9.88
N LEU A 226 17.03 -4.39 -10.46
CA LEU A 226 17.39 -3.94 -11.80
C LEU A 226 18.76 -3.24 -11.77
N ASN A 227 19.72 -3.79 -12.51
CA ASN A 227 21.09 -3.29 -12.61
C ASN A 227 21.58 -3.32 -14.06
N GLY A 228 22.53 -2.44 -14.41
CA GLY A 228 23.08 -2.36 -15.76
C GLY A 228 22.19 -1.61 -16.75
N GLU A 229 22.30 -1.94 -18.02
CA GLU A 229 21.52 -1.29 -19.10
C GLU A 229 20.05 -1.73 -19.05
N GLY A 230 19.14 -0.75 -19.19
CA GLY A 230 17.71 -1.01 -19.14
C GLY A 230 16.86 0.16 -19.62
N GLN A 231 15.55 -0.03 -19.49
CA GLN A 231 14.52 0.95 -19.84
C GLN A 231 13.48 1.02 -18.72
N TYR A 232 12.95 2.19 -18.53
CA TYR A 232 11.75 2.46 -17.73
C TYR A 232 10.70 3.12 -18.61
N ILE A 233 9.46 2.69 -18.47
CA ILE A 233 8.29 3.27 -19.14
C ILE A 233 7.27 3.54 -18.04
N GLY A 234 7.08 4.81 -17.74
CA GLY A 234 6.07 5.24 -16.77
C GLY A 234 4.66 5.08 -17.30
N SER A 235 3.73 4.75 -16.43
CA SER A 235 2.29 4.74 -16.76
C SER A 235 1.78 6.13 -17.14
N ASP A 236 2.47 7.18 -16.71
CA ASP A 236 2.26 8.57 -17.09
C ASP A 236 2.81 8.93 -18.48
N GLY A 237 3.60 8.05 -19.10
CA GLY A 237 4.24 8.26 -20.40
C GLY A 237 5.70 8.75 -20.33
N ALA A 238 6.30 8.88 -19.15
CA ALA A 238 7.73 9.15 -19.03
C ALA A 238 8.57 7.95 -19.50
N HIS A 239 9.71 8.22 -20.17
CA HIS A 239 10.58 7.18 -20.70
C HIS A 239 12.02 7.41 -20.28
N TYR A 240 12.66 6.40 -19.67
CA TYR A 240 14.09 6.40 -19.43
C TYR A 240 14.75 5.24 -20.17
N ARG A 241 15.93 5.50 -20.74
CA ARG A 241 16.81 4.49 -21.31
C ARG A 241 18.24 4.77 -20.89
N GLY A 242 18.89 3.81 -20.28
CA GLY A 242 20.26 3.96 -19.78
C GLY A 242 20.59 2.96 -18.70
N GLN A 243 21.57 3.29 -17.88
CA GLN A 243 22.04 2.43 -16.81
C GLN A 243 21.19 2.57 -15.56
N PHE A 244 21.02 1.44 -14.86
CA PHE A 244 20.36 1.35 -13.57
C PHE A 244 21.32 0.82 -12.52
N ARG A 245 21.07 1.17 -11.27
CA ARG A 245 21.69 0.60 -10.09
C ARG A 245 20.67 0.58 -8.95
N GLY A 246 20.26 -0.63 -8.52
CA GLY A 246 19.26 -0.79 -7.49
C GLY A 246 17.95 -0.09 -7.86
N TRP A 247 17.39 -0.37 -9.06
CA TRP A 247 16.15 0.24 -9.60
C TRP A 247 16.23 1.73 -9.94
N ARG A 248 17.36 2.42 -9.65
CA ARG A 248 17.51 3.87 -9.87
C ARG A 248 18.34 4.16 -11.10
N TYR A 249 17.99 5.22 -11.81
CA TYR A 249 18.78 5.73 -12.93
C TYR A 249 20.21 6.00 -12.46
N HIS A 250 21.17 5.53 -13.22
CA HIS A 250 22.60 5.64 -12.90
C HIS A 250 23.43 5.76 -14.19
N GLY A 251 24.70 6.23 -14.06
CA GLY A 251 25.58 6.30 -15.23
C GLY A 251 25.03 7.12 -16.37
N GLN A 252 25.24 6.68 -17.60
CA GLN A 252 24.73 7.36 -18.81
C GLN A 252 23.30 6.94 -19.09
N GLY A 253 22.46 7.93 -19.46
CA GLY A 253 21.07 7.66 -19.83
C GLY A 253 20.38 8.83 -20.49
N SER A 254 19.18 8.58 -20.97
CA SER A 254 18.27 9.56 -21.54
C SER A 254 16.89 9.40 -20.88
N LEU A 255 16.34 10.50 -20.40
CA LEU A 255 15.01 10.59 -19.80
C LEU A 255 14.15 11.56 -20.61
N GLU A 256 12.99 11.11 -21.04
CA GLU A 256 11.94 11.91 -21.65
C GLU A 256 10.78 12.04 -20.65
N PHE A 257 10.42 13.27 -20.34
CA PHE A 257 9.34 13.59 -19.42
C PHE A 257 8.01 13.73 -20.15
N VAL A 258 6.92 13.55 -19.42
CA VAL A 258 5.55 13.71 -19.92
C VAL A 258 5.29 15.11 -20.52
N ASP A 259 5.91 16.14 -19.95
CA ASP A 259 5.79 17.53 -20.39
C ASP A 259 6.64 17.87 -21.63
N GLY A 260 7.28 16.86 -22.24
CA GLY A 260 8.11 16.98 -23.43
C GLY A 260 9.56 17.42 -23.18
N ARG A 261 9.96 17.68 -21.94
CA ARG A 261 11.37 17.87 -21.59
C ARG A 261 12.15 16.59 -21.85
N ARG A 262 13.43 16.73 -22.21
CA ARG A 262 14.34 15.59 -22.43
C ARG A 262 15.69 15.87 -21.81
N TYR A 263 16.18 14.93 -21.01
CA TYR A 263 17.54 14.99 -20.49
C TYR A 263 18.37 13.85 -21.05
N GLY A 264 19.58 14.17 -21.55
CA GLY A 264 20.57 13.19 -21.96
C GLY A 264 21.88 13.46 -21.24
N GLY A 265 22.39 12.48 -20.47
CA GLY A 265 23.61 12.71 -19.70
C GLY A 265 23.81 11.72 -18.57
N GLN A 266 24.58 12.16 -17.56
CA GLN A 266 24.94 11.35 -16.41
C GLN A 266 23.88 11.44 -15.31
N PHE A 267 23.61 10.28 -14.73
CA PHE A 267 22.69 10.11 -13.59
C PHE A 267 23.44 9.50 -12.38
N ARG A 268 23.02 9.88 -11.20
CA ARG A 268 23.43 9.24 -9.94
C ARG A 268 22.24 9.16 -9.00
N GLN A 269 21.87 7.92 -8.61
CA GLN A 269 20.74 7.66 -7.70
C GLN A 269 19.42 8.31 -8.17
N GLY A 270 19.12 8.22 -9.47
CA GLY A 270 17.90 8.74 -10.06
C GLY A 270 17.95 10.22 -10.45
N ARG A 271 19.02 10.95 -10.14
CA ARG A 271 19.15 12.40 -10.37
C ARG A 271 20.18 12.72 -11.46
N PHE A 272 20.02 13.84 -12.14
CA PHE A 272 21.03 14.38 -13.05
C PHE A 272 22.29 14.73 -12.24
N ASP A 273 23.40 14.11 -12.55
CA ASP A 273 24.66 14.31 -11.83
C ASP A 273 25.85 14.03 -12.75
N GLY A 274 26.53 15.08 -13.18
CA GLY A 274 27.62 15.04 -14.16
C GLY A 274 27.31 15.83 -15.42
N LYS A 275 27.98 15.52 -16.52
CA LYS A 275 27.76 16.20 -17.80
C LYS A 275 26.45 15.75 -18.42
N GLY A 276 25.67 16.73 -18.94
CA GLY A 276 24.39 16.45 -19.57
C GLY A 276 23.81 17.64 -20.31
N GLU A 277 22.74 17.34 -21.03
CA GLU A 277 21.98 18.26 -21.85
C GLU A 277 20.48 18.10 -21.51
N LEU A 278 19.83 19.19 -21.14
CA LEU A 278 18.38 19.25 -20.92
C LEU A 278 17.75 20.11 -22.02
N THR A 279 16.81 19.53 -22.75
CA THR A 279 15.92 20.28 -23.65
C THR A 279 14.62 20.53 -22.89
N LEU A 280 14.25 21.78 -22.71
CA LEU A 280 12.98 22.19 -22.12
C LEU A 280 11.81 21.98 -23.08
N SER A 281 10.58 22.06 -22.61
CA SER A 281 9.36 21.90 -23.41
C SER A 281 9.20 22.96 -24.51
N ASP A 282 9.78 24.14 -24.34
CA ASP A 282 9.82 25.22 -25.34
C ASP A 282 10.95 25.06 -26.39
N GLY A 283 11.73 23.95 -26.27
CA GLY A 283 12.89 23.69 -27.12
C GLY A 283 14.20 24.34 -26.68
N THR A 284 14.19 25.09 -25.57
CA THR A 284 15.42 25.69 -25.01
C THR A 284 16.40 24.62 -24.58
N LEU A 285 17.66 24.75 -24.97
CA LEU A 285 18.71 23.79 -24.73
C LEU A 285 19.65 24.26 -23.63
N GLN A 286 19.83 23.45 -22.58
CA GLN A 286 20.71 23.71 -21.46
C GLN A 286 21.81 22.64 -21.38
N ARG A 287 23.02 22.99 -21.80
CA ARG A 287 24.20 22.10 -21.72
C ARG A 287 25.09 22.50 -20.57
N GLY A 288 25.71 21.48 -19.91
CA GLY A 288 26.67 21.77 -18.87
C GLY A 288 26.91 20.63 -17.89
N THR A 289 27.32 21.01 -16.68
CA THR A 289 27.51 20.08 -15.56
C THR A 289 26.37 20.22 -14.56
N TRP A 290 25.81 19.07 -14.22
CA TRP A 290 24.66 18.94 -13.32
C TRP A 290 25.09 18.35 -11.98
N ARG A 291 24.43 18.71 -10.92
CA ARG A 291 24.59 18.12 -9.60
C ARG A 291 23.22 18.09 -8.90
N GLN A 292 22.73 16.88 -8.61
CA GLN A 292 21.42 16.67 -8.00
C GLN A 292 20.30 17.46 -8.71
N ASP A 293 20.13 17.21 -10.01
CA ASP A 293 19.15 17.83 -10.92
C ASP A 293 19.37 19.33 -11.20
N ARG A 294 20.42 19.95 -10.67
CA ARG A 294 20.73 21.34 -10.88
C ARG A 294 21.92 21.51 -11.81
N ARG A 295 21.78 22.37 -12.81
CA ARG A 295 22.89 22.80 -13.66
C ARG A 295 23.78 23.76 -12.87
N THR A 296 25.01 23.36 -12.62
CA THR A 296 25.98 24.13 -11.81
C THR A 296 27.02 24.85 -12.64
N HIS A 297 27.31 24.36 -13.85
CA HIS A 297 28.23 24.99 -14.79
C HIS A 297 27.63 24.98 -16.19
N ASP A 298 27.94 25.96 -16.97
CA ASP A 298 27.60 26.01 -18.37
C ASP A 298 28.46 25.04 -19.22
N GLU A 299 28.26 25.02 -20.53
CA GLU A 299 29.02 24.17 -21.47
C GLU A 299 30.52 24.49 -21.53
N ASN A 300 30.93 25.70 -21.14
CA ASN A 300 32.31 26.18 -21.11
C ASN A 300 32.98 25.90 -19.74
N GLY A 301 32.25 25.35 -18.80
CA GLY A 301 32.72 25.09 -17.46
C GLY A 301 32.68 26.30 -16.52
N GLN A 302 32.01 27.38 -16.91
CA GLN A 302 31.79 28.53 -16.05
C GLN A 302 30.73 28.22 -15.00
N LEU A 303 31.03 28.53 -13.73
CA LEU A 303 30.07 28.38 -12.65
C LEU A 303 28.83 29.24 -12.89
N LEU A 304 27.68 28.62 -12.81
CA LEU A 304 26.41 29.33 -12.86
C LEU A 304 25.99 29.75 -11.46
N PRO A 305 25.44 30.97 -11.31
CA PRO A 305 24.85 31.37 -10.04
C PRO A 305 23.82 30.34 -9.56
N ASP A 306 23.79 30.10 -8.27
CA ASP A 306 22.73 29.27 -7.72
C ASP A 306 21.39 30.01 -7.83
N PRO A 307 20.40 29.47 -8.57
CA PRO A 307 19.10 30.14 -8.70
C PRO A 307 18.47 30.46 -7.35
N LEU A 308 18.65 29.59 -6.34
CA LEU A 308 18.14 29.85 -5.00
C LEU A 308 18.85 31.04 -4.32
N GLU A 309 20.18 31.14 -4.43
CA GLU A 309 20.92 32.28 -3.88
C GLU A 309 20.52 33.59 -4.58
N VAL A 310 20.38 33.57 -5.92
CA VAL A 310 19.88 34.72 -6.67
C VAL A 310 18.47 35.09 -6.23
N ALA A 311 17.58 34.10 -6.15
CA ALA A 311 16.20 34.32 -5.74
C ALA A 311 16.09 34.87 -4.30
N LEU A 312 16.94 34.39 -3.38
CA LEU A 312 16.97 34.93 -2.01
C LEU A 312 17.38 36.41 -1.96
N LEU A 313 18.28 36.83 -2.83
CA LEU A 313 18.65 38.26 -2.96
C LEU A 313 17.50 39.12 -3.53
N GLU A 314 16.63 38.52 -4.36
CA GLU A 314 15.52 39.21 -5.00
C GLU A 314 14.19 39.07 -4.25
N GLN A 315 14.09 38.24 -3.21
CA GLN A 315 12.85 37.99 -2.46
C GLN A 315 12.21 39.28 -1.91
N GLY A 316 13.04 40.22 -1.43
CA GLY A 316 12.57 41.53 -1.00
C GLY A 316 11.86 42.29 -2.13
N THR A 317 12.44 42.27 -3.35
CA THR A 317 11.88 42.94 -4.52
C THR A 317 10.57 42.28 -4.99
N LEU A 318 10.51 40.94 -5.03
CA LEU A 318 9.30 40.20 -5.40
C LEU A 318 8.14 40.52 -4.46
N LEU A 319 8.40 40.54 -3.15
CA LEU A 319 7.37 40.89 -2.17
C LEU A 319 6.97 42.35 -2.27
N ASP A 320 7.93 43.29 -2.46
CA ASP A 320 7.65 44.72 -2.66
C ASP A 320 6.78 44.96 -3.88
N GLN A 321 7.02 44.25 -4.99
CA GLN A 321 6.18 44.31 -6.17
C GLN A 321 4.76 43.80 -5.91
N ALA A 322 4.61 42.66 -5.21
CA ALA A 322 3.31 42.13 -4.84
C ALA A 322 2.53 43.09 -3.91
N ILE A 323 3.20 43.72 -2.95
CA ILE A 323 2.63 44.73 -2.07
C ILE A 323 2.25 46.00 -2.84
N ALA A 324 3.10 46.47 -3.75
CA ALA A 324 2.83 47.65 -4.57
C ALA A 324 1.65 47.44 -5.52
N ALA A 325 1.40 46.20 -5.93
CA ALA A 325 0.25 45.85 -6.78
C ALA A 325 -1.08 45.85 -6.02
N LEU A 326 -1.08 45.86 -4.66
CA LEU A 326 -2.31 45.96 -3.89
C LEU A 326 -2.93 47.35 -4.08
N PRO A 327 -4.15 47.43 -4.61
CA PRO A 327 -4.86 48.72 -4.68
C PRO A 327 -5.26 49.20 -3.25
N ALA A 328 -5.47 50.47 -3.09
CA ALA A 328 -6.03 51.01 -1.87
C ALA A 328 -7.55 50.75 -1.82
N SER A 329 -8.09 50.57 -0.60
CA SER A 329 -9.53 50.45 -0.38
C SER A 329 -10.28 51.69 -0.89
N THR A 330 -11.50 51.46 -1.31
CA THR A 330 -12.45 52.49 -1.74
C THR A 330 -13.52 52.69 -0.65
N GLU A 331 -14.58 53.45 -0.93
CA GLU A 331 -15.75 53.56 -0.02
C GLU A 331 -16.64 52.30 -0.06
N ALA A 332 -16.47 51.44 -1.04
CA ALA A 332 -17.20 50.16 -1.17
C ALA A 332 -16.47 49.06 -0.40
N ALA A 333 -17.23 48.16 0.20
CA ALA A 333 -16.62 46.97 0.80
C ALA A 333 -16.02 46.05 -0.28
N GLU A 334 -14.76 45.71 -0.14
CA GLU A 334 -13.97 44.94 -1.11
C GLU A 334 -13.36 43.69 -0.48
N LEU A 335 -13.01 42.70 -1.33
CA LEU A 335 -12.29 41.53 -0.90
C LEU A 335 -10.81 41.67 -1.16
N TYR A 336 -10.00 41.52 -0.14
CA TYR A 336 -8.54 41.28 -0.27
C TYR A 336 -8.22 39.83 0.04
N SER A 337 -7.27 39.22 -0.65
CA SER A 337 -6.90 37.84 -0.40
C SER A 337 -5.41 37.62 -0.25
N LEU A 338 -5.06 36.69 0.65
CA LEU A 338 -3.72 36.15 0.81
C LEU A 338 -3.79 34.63 0.71
N THR A 339 -3.00 34.07 -0.21
CA THR A 339 -2.78 32.62 -0.28
C THR A 339 -1.36 32.29 0.15
N PHE A 340 -1.23 31.21 0.94
CA PHE A 340 0.02 30.80 1.54
C PHE A 340 0.22 29.29 1.37
N ALA A 341 1.16 28.88 0.51
CA ALA A 341 1.57 27.49 0.29
C ALA A 341 2.90 27.25 1.02
N GLY A 342 2.85 26.60 2.18
CA GLY A 342 3.99 26.50 3.10
C GLY A 342 5.02 25.42 2.76
N ASP A 343 4.61 24.35 2.06
CA ASP A 343 5.48 23.23 1.74
C ASP A 343 5.84 23.19 0.25
N GLY A 344 7.12 23.27 -0.04
CA GLY A 344 7.69 23.28 -1.40
C GLY A 344 8.20 21.93 -1.88
N GLU A 345 8.11 20.88 -1.09
CA GLU A 345 8.48 19.52 -1.47
C GLU A 345 7.40 18.87 -2.35
N GLN A 346 6.13 19.25 -2.14
CA GLN A 346 4.97 18.71 -2.83
C GLN A 346 4.19 19.79 -3.58
N SER A 347 4.01 19.59 -4.90
CA SER A 347 3.36 20.57 -5.78
C SER A 347 1.85 20.72 -5.55
N VAL A 348 1.21 19.83 -4.82
CA VAL A 348 -0.24 19.91 -4.50
C VAL A 348 -0.58 21.23 -3.80
N PHE A 349 0.26 21.70 -2.88
CA PHE A 349 0.00 22.94 -2.14
C PHE A 349 0.09 24.18 -3.03
N LEU A 350 1.05 24.22 -3.96
CA LEU A 350 1.14 25.25 -4.98
C LEU A 350 -0.11 25.25 -5.88
N ARG A 351 -0.46 24.08 -6.47
CA ARG A 351 -1.61 23.96 -7.37
C ARG A 351 -2.91 24.41 -6.72
N GLU A 352 -3.11 24.01 -5.46
CA GLU A 352 -4.28 24.39 -4.68
C GLU A 352 -4.30 25.88 -4.38
N ALA A 353 -3.18 26.48 -3.94
CA ALA A 353 -3.09 27.93 -3.69
C ALA A 353 -3.34 28.75 -4.95
N ASP A 354 -2.81 28.33 -6.11
CA ASP A 354 -3.04 28.97 -7.40
C ASP A 354 -4.51 28.89 -7.83
N TYR A 355 -5.14 27.74 -7.61
CA TYR A 355 -6.58 27.59 -7.86
C TYR A 355 -7.42 28.52 -7.00
N VAL A 356 -7.13 28.58 -5.70
CA VAL A 356 -7.85 29.45 -4.76
C VAL A 356 -7.65 30.93 -5.12
N THR A 357 -6.42 31.33 -5.48
CA THR A 357 -6.14 32.71 -5.94
C THR A 357 -6.99 33.07 -7.14
N ARG A 358 -7.05 32.22 -8.17
CA ARG A 358 -7.91 32.43 -9.34
C ARG A 358 -9.40 32.45 -9.00
N LEU A 359 -9.85 31.49 -8.17
CA LEU A 359 -11.25 31.43 -7.74
C LEU A 359 -11.69 32.72 -7.07
N LEU A 360 -10.86 33.27 -6.16
CA LEU A 360 -11.17 34.52 -5.45
C LEU A 360 -11.18 35.73 -6.40
N ALA A 361 -10.31 35.76 -7.39
CA ALA A 361 -10.31 36.81 -8.42
C ALA A 361 -11.53 36.74 -9.33
N GLU A 362 -11.83 35.58 -9.89
CA GLU A 362 -12.81 35.39 -10.96
C GLU A 362 -14.25 35.33 -10.43
N ARG A 363 -14.47 34.60 -9.32
CA ARG A 363 -15.81 34.38 -8.78
C ARG A 363 -16.20 35.38 -7.69
N PHE A 364 -15.23 35.80 -6.88
CA PHE A 364 -15.46 36.68 -5.72
C PHE A 364 -14.89 38.09 -5.93
N SER A 365 -14.39 38.39 -7.13
CA SER A 365 -13.92 39.73 -7.53
C SER A 365 -12.90 40.33 -6.55
N ALA A 366 -11.94 39.52 -6.10
CA ALA A 366 -10.92 39.99 -5.17
C ALA A 366 -10.21 41.24 -5.71
N HIS A 367 -10.29 42.34 -4.97
CA HIS A 367 -9.76 43.64 -5.32
C HIS A 367 -8.23 43.68 -5.31
N GLY A 368 -7.63 43.00 -4.29
CA GLY A 368 -6.17 42.88 -4.16
C GLY A 368 -5.75 41.51 -3.65
N GLN A 369 -4.63 41.00 -4.18
CA GLN A 369 -4.18 39.64 -3.86
C GLN A 369 -2.67 39.60 -3.62
N ILE A 370 -2.23 38.83 -2.60
CA ILE A 370 -0.84 38.41 -2.38
C ILE A 370 -0.80 36.89 -2.34
N SER A 371 0.15 36.30 -3.06
CA SER A 371 0.43 34.86 -2.99
C SER A 371 1.85 34.62 -2.52
N LEU A 372 2.02 33.91 -1.42
CA LEU A 372 3.31 33.49 -0.86
C LEU A 372 3.46 31.99 -1.06
N VAL A 373 4.52 31.55 -1.71
CA VAL A 373 4.64 30.16 -2.14
C VAL A 373 6.04 29.61 -1.93
N ASN A 374 6.13 28.49 -1.25
CA ASN A 374 7.31 27.63 -1.27
C ASN A 374 7.12 26.56 -2.36
N HIS A 375 8.05 26.53 -3.32
CA HIS A 375 8.08 25.49 -4.35
C HIS A 375 9.46 25.49 -5.04
N ARG A 376 9.96 24.31 -5.37
CA ARG A 376 11.29 24.12 -5.97
C ARG A 376 11.50 24.87 -7.30
N ASP A 377 10.43 25.09 -8.07
CA ASP A 377 10.51 25.71 -9.40
C ASP A 377 10.04 27.18 -9.42
N HIS A 378 9.52 27.75 -8.32
CA HIS A 378 8.89 29.07 -8.24
C HIS A 378 9.53 30.05 -7.26
N PHE A 379 10.80 29.83 -6.85
CA PHE A 379 11.51 30.72 -5.95
C PHE A 379 12.11 31.95 -6.62
N THR A 380 12.09 32.02 -7.98
CA THR A 380 12.60 33.16 -8.74
C THR A 380 11.52 34.14 -9.21
N ASP A 381 10.26 33.75 -9.15
CA ASP A 381 9.11 34.50 -9.73
C ASP A 381 8.02 34.82 -8.71
N ARG A 382 8.10 34.26 -7.50
CA ARG A 382 7.12 34.46 -6.43
C ARG A 382 7.79 34.74 -5.08
N PRO A 383 7.16 35.56 -4.20
CA PRO A 383 7.61 35.70 -2.82
C PRO A 383 7.47 34.40 -2.06
N LEU A 384 8.51 34.01 -1.32
CA LEU A 384 8.51 32.79 -0.49
C LEU A 384 7.52 32.88 0.66
N ALA A 385 6.92 31.74 1.02
CA ALA A 385 6.09 31.56 2.18
C ALA A 385 6.96 31.41 3.43
N THR A 386 7.51 32.52 3.92
CA THR A 386 8.24 32.61 5.20
C THR A 386 7.44 33.43 6.23
N ARG A 387 7.82 33.35 7.49
CA ARG A 387 7.19 34.13 8.57
C ARG A 387 7.37 35.63 8.34
N GLU A 388 8.55 36.06 7.90
CA GLU A 388 8.88 37.46 7.63
C GLU A 388 8.07 38.02 6.47
N ASN A 389 7.97 37.26 5.37
CA ASN A 389 7.17 37.66 4.20
C ASN A 389 5.68 37.69 4.54
N LEU A 390 5.19 36.75 5.35
CA LEU A 390 3.81 36.72 5.84
C LEU A 390 3.53 37.96 6.72
N ALA A 391 4.43 38.29 7.65
CA ALA A 391 4.29 39.47 8.50
C ALA A 391 4.18 40.76 7.68
N ARG A 392 5.05 40.92 6.67
CA ARG A 392 5.05 42.09 5.77
C ARG A 392 3.79 42.13 4.88
N ALA A 393 3.33 40.99 4.37
CA ALA A 393 2.12 40.90 3.58
C ALA A 393 0.89 41.29 4.42
N ILE A 394 0.77 40.77 5.64
CA ILE A 394 -0.33 41.11 6.58
C ILE A 394 -0.30 42.61 6.92
N GLN A 395 0.86 43.18 7.22
CA GLN A 395 0.99 44.60 7.49
C GLN A 395 0.56 45.44 6.29
N ALA A 396 0.99 45.09 5.08
CA ALA A 396 0.57 45.79 3.86
C ALA A 396 -0.93 45.71 3.61
N MET A 397 -1.55 44.55 3.86
CA MET A 397 -3.01 44.38 3.76
C MET A 397 -3.73 45.22 4.80
N ALA A 398 -3.23 45.35 6.04
CA ALA A 398 -3.79 46.21 7.07
C ALA A 398 -3.74 47.70 6.67
N GLU A 399 -2.69 48.14 5.98
CA GLU A 399 -2.53 49.53 5.50
C GLU A 399 -3.36 49.83 4.26
N ARG A 400 -3.65 48.82 3.42
CA ARG A 400 -4.38 49.01 2.16
C ARG A 400 -5.89 48.82 2.28
N SER A 401 -6.35 47.98 3.24
CA SER A 401 -7.76 47.67 3.44
C SER A 401 -8.42 48.63 4.41
N GLY A 402 -9.71 48.91 4.20
CA GLY A 402 -10.58 49.68 5.12
C GLY A 402 -11.29 48.78 6.16
N PRO A 403 -12.01 49.39 7.14
CA PRO A 403 -12.80 48.64 8.12
C PRO A 403 -14.00 47.93 7.51
N GLU A 404 -14.47 48.40 6.35
CA GLU A 404 -15.58 47.86 5.55
C GLU A 404 -15.16 46.65 4.73
N ASP A 405 -13.86 46.39 4.55
CA ASP A 405 -13.36 45.32 3.71
C ASP A 405 -13.41 43.95 4.39
N LEU A 406 -13.41 42.94 3.55
CA LEU A 406 -13.27 41.54 3.93
C LEU A 406 -11.90 41.02 3.48
N LEU A 407 -11.18 40.38 4.38
CA LEU A 407 -9.91 39.73 4.04
C LEU A 407 -10.05 38.22 4.08
N PHE A 408 -9.70 37.57 3.00
CA PHE A 408 -9.70 36.11 2.87
C PHE A 408 -8.26 35.60 2.89
N MET A 409 -7.96 34.74 3.86
CA MET A 409 -6.64 34.15 4.00
C MET A 409 -6.71 32.64 3.90
N TYR A 410 -5.97 32.07 2.98
CA TYR A 410 -5.87 30.64 2.75
C TYR A 410 -4.46 30.14 3.01
N PHE A 411 -4.35 29.16 3.91
CA PHE A 411 -3.11 28.51 4.28
C PHE A 411 -3.20 27.02 3.92
N THR A 412 -2.25 26.54 3.13
CA THR A 412 -2.14 25.13 2.76
C THR A 412 -0.71 24.62 2.97
N SER A 413 -0.58 23.54 3.70
CA SER A 413 0.70 22.90 4.03
C SER A 413 0.48 21.60 4.81
N HIS A 414 1.57 20.89 5.13
CA HIS A 414 1.53 19.90 6.19
C HIS A 414 1.30 20.54 7.56
N GLY A 415 0.71 19.77 8.48
CA GLY A 415 0.48 20.20 9.85
C GLY A 415 0.96 19.16 10.86
N SER A 416 1.40 19.61 12.02
CA SER A 416 1.88 18.76 13.11
C SER A 416 0.92 18.72 14.31
N ALA A 417 1.04 17.69 15.15
CA ALA A 417 0.16 17.48 16.31
C ALA A 417 0.28 18.57 17.38
N ASP A 418 1.35 19.36 17.38
CA ASP A 418 1.55 20.56 18.22
C ASP A 418 1.08 21.85 17.53
N HIS A 419 0.23 21.72 16.49
CA HIS A 419 -0.45 22.79 15.78
C HIS A 419 0.51 23.80 15.14
N ARG A 420 1.40 23.29 14.29
CA ARG A 420 2.28 24.07 13.43
C ARG A 420 1.98 23.79 11.98
N LEU A 421 2.02 24.82 11.14
CA LEU A 421 2.12 24.65 9.69
C LEU A 421 3.59 24.44 9.33
N SER A 422 3.87 23.40 8.56
CA SER A 422 5.20 23.14 8.04
C SER A 422 5.60 24.20 7.03
N LEU A 423 6.80 24.77 7.20
CA LEU A 423 7.40 25.67 6.22
C LEU A 423 8.63 25.01 5.65
N GLN A 424 8.52 24.50 4.44
CA GLN A 424 9.60 23.80 3.76
C GLN A 424 9.84 24.40 2.37
N GLN A 425 11.09 24.75 2.13
CA GLN A 425 11.58 25.09 0.79
C GLN A 425 12.82 24.22 0.55
N PRO A 426 12.89 23.47 -0.54
CA PRO A 426 14.07 22.67 -0.85
C PRO A 426 15.37 23.50 -0.71
N ARG A 427 16.30 22.99 0.09
CA ARG A 427 17.61 23.61 0.39
C ARG A 427 17.58 24.82 1.33
N LEU A 428 16.43 25.23 1.88
CA LEU A 428 16.34 26.24 2.96
C LEU A 428 15.86 25.58 4.26
N ALA A 429 16.49 25.96 5.35
CA ALA A 429 16.00 25.63 6.68
C ALA A 429 15.02 26.73 7.13
N LEU A 430 13.74 26.45 7.07
CA LEU A 430 12.68 27.32 7.56
C LEU A 430 12.13 26.75 8.87
N GLU A 431 11.67 27.63 9.74
CA GLU A 431 10.99 27.20 10.97
C GLU A 431 9.49 27.14 10.74
N ASP A 432 8.84 26.06 11.19
CA ASP A 432 7.39 25.87 11.11
C ASP A 432 6.64 26.99 11.82
N LEU A 433 5.44 27.32 11.34
CA LEU A 433 4.60 28.41 11.85
C LEU A 433 3.61 27.89 12.91
N PRO A 434 3.79 28.16 14.21
CA PRO A 434 2.85 27.77 15.25
C PRO A 434 1.53 28.56 15.16
N ALA A 435 0.43 27.95 15.57
CA ALA A 435 -0.89 28.59 15.64
C ALA A 435 -0.89 29.88 16.48
N SER A 436 -0.17 29.89 17.61
CA SER A 436 -0.03 31.08 18.48
C SER A 436 0.73 32.22 17.82
N GLU A 437 1.72 31.91 16.99
CA GLU A 437 2.48 32.92 16.24
C GLU A 437 1.66 33.48 15.07
N LEU A 438 0.93 32.63 14.34
CA LEU A 438 0.01 33.11 13.32
C LEU A 438 -1.03 34.07 13.89
N ALA A 439 -1.59 33.76 15.06
CA ALA A 439 -2.51 34.68 15.77
C ALA A 439 -1.87 36.04 16.11
N GLN A 440 -0.58 36.05 16.50
CA GLN A 440 0.16 37.30 16.74
C GLN A 440 0.42 38.09 15.45
N LEU A 441 0.78 37.39 14.35
CA LEU A 441 0.99 38.03 13.06
C LEU A 441 -0.29 38.70 12.52
N LEU A 442 -1.46 38.17 12.85
CA LEU A 442 -2.77 38.72 12.47
C LEU A 442 -3.21 39.94 13.30
N ALA A 443 -2.48 40.31 14.36
CA ALA A 443 -2.84 41.44 15.23
C ALA A 443 -3.08 42.77 14.48
N PRO A 444 -2.34 43.16 13.43
CA PRO A 444 -2.63 44.36 12.66
C PRO A 444 -4.03 44.40 12.00
N LEU A 445 -4.65 43.22 11.82
CA LEU A 445 -5.97 43.06 11.21
C LEU A 445 -7.11 42.87 12.23
N ALA A 446 -6.88 43.09 13.50
CA ALA A 446 -7.88 42.83 14.58
C ALA A 446 -9.19 43.57 14.38
N GLU A 447 -9.18 44.72 13.73
CA GLU A 447 -10.39 45.53 13.44
C GLU A 447 -11.01 45.26 12.05
N ARG A 448 -10.50 44.24 11.32
CA ARG A 448 -11.01 43.84 10.01
C ARG A 448 -11.88 42.60 10.10
N ASN A 449 -12.80 42.40 9.15
CA ASN A 449 -13.52 41.14 9.01
C ASN A 449 -12.60 40.14 8.25
N LEU A 450 -12.34 39.00 8.87
CA LEU A 450 -11.43 37.97 8.33
C LEU A 450 -12.17 36.65 8.05
N VAL A 451 -11.85 36.03 6.94
CA VAL A 451 -12.11 34.61 6.68
C VAL A 451 -10.78 33.92 6.56
N ILE A 452 -10.50 32.97 7.44
CA ILE A 452 -9.27 32.20 7.45
C ILE A 452 -9.59 30.75 7.19
N VAL A 453 -8.96 30.17 6.18
CA VAL A 453 -9.09 28.75 5.84
C VAL A 453 -7.73 28.10 5.96
N ILE A 454 -7.64 26.99 6.74
CA ILE A 454 -6.39 26.26 6.98
C ILE A 454 -6.55 24.81 6.52
N SER A 455 -5.90 24.47 5.42
CA SER A 455 -5.85 23.14 4.84
C SER A 455 -4.55 22.44 5.29
N ALA A 456 -4.62 21.78 6.46
CA ALA A 456 -3.51 21.05 7.05
C ALA A 456 -4.00 19.98 8.03
N CYS A 457 -3.15 18.99 8.31
CA CYS A 457 -3.35 18.06 9.42
C CYS A 457 -3.41 18.84 10.75
N TYR A 458 -4.20 18.37 11.72
CA TYR A 458 -4.34 18.95 13.06
C TYR A 458 -4.76 20.44 13.08
N SER A 459 -5.29 20.96 11.96
CA SER A 459 -5.58 22.38 11.75
C SER A 459 -6.65 22.94 12.69
N GLY A 460 -7.51 22.11 13.29
CA GLY A 460 -8.47 22.54 14.32
C GLY A 460 -7.84 23.21 15.53
N GLY A 461 -6.56 22.93 15.82
CA GLY A 461 -5.81 23.60 16.88
C GLY A 461 -5.51 25.08 16.62
N PHE A 462 -5.71 25.55 15.39
CA PHE A 462 -5.59 26.97 15.03
C PHE A 462 -6.83 27.81 15.40
N ILE A 463 -7.98 27.19 15.69
CA ILE A 463 -9.23 27.93 15.97
C ILE A 463 -9.10 28.76 17.25
N GLU A 464 -8.79 28.14 18.37
CA GLU A 464 -8.79 28.83 19.68
C GLU A 464 -7.82 30.02 19.78
N PRO A 465 -6.56 29.95 19.28
CA PRO A 465 -5.65 31.11 19.33
C PRO A 465 -6.10 32.31 18.49
N MET A 466 -6.89 32.09 17.43
CA MET A 466 -7.32 33.14 16.48
C MET A 466 -8.79 33.55 16.65
N LYS A 467 -9.53 32.90 17.54
CA LYS A 467 -10.96 33.09 17.71
C LYS A 467 -11.29 34.47 18.25
N ASN A 468 -12.09 35.25 17.50
CA ASN A 468 -12.61 36.53 17.90
C ASN A 468 -13.92 36.85 17.12
N PRO A 469 -14.69 37.89 17.47
CA PRO A 469 -15.97 38.19 16.79
C PRO A 469 -15.86 38.61 15.32
N ARG A 470 -14.65 38.96 14.84
CA ARG A 470 -14.39 39.43 13.48
C ARG A 470 -13.64 38.41 12.62
N THR A 471 -13.45 37.16 13.10
CA THR A 471 -12.71 36.15 12.37
C THR A 471 -13.54 34.88 12.22
N LEU A 472 -13.92 34.54 10.99
CA LEU A 472 -14.46 33.26 10.61
C LEU A 472 -13.27 32.32 10.28
N ILE A 473 -13.22 31.15 10.90
CA ILE A 473 -12.12 30.21 10.76
C ILE A 473 -12.66 28.87 10.29
N ILE A 474 -12.09 28.33 9.21
CA ILE A 474 -12.40 27.01 8.67
C ILE A 474 -11.11 26.17 8.68
N THR A 475 -11.20 24.92 9.11
CA THR A 475 -10.06 24.02 9.17
C THR A 475 -10.37 22.67 8.54
N ALA A 476 -9.36 22.08 7.88
CA ALA A 476 -9.48 20.80 7.16
C ALA A 476 -9.61 19.59 8.08
N ALA A 477 -9.21 19.72 9.35
CA ALA A 477 -9.25 18.62 10.30
C ALA A 477 -9.52 19.13 11.71
N ARG A 478 -9.99 18.25 12.59
CA ARG A 478 -10.05 18.48 14.04
C ARG A 478 -8.63 18.58 14.62
N ALA A 479 -8.48 19.19 15.82
CA ALA A 479 -7.18 19.43 16.45
C ALA A 479 -6.33 18.17 16.70
N ASP A 480 -6.96 17.00 16.78
CA ASP A 480 -6.32 15.71 17.02
C ASP A 480 -6.38 14.76 15.81
N ARG A 481 -6.68 15.27 14.62
CA ARG A 481 -6.87 14.48 13.40
C ARG A 481 -5.96 14.95 12.26
N VAL A 482 -5.62 13.99 11.39
CA VAL A 482 -4.95 14.26 10.12
C VAL A 482 -5.96 14.60 9.02
N SER A 483 -5.53 15.28 7.97
CA SER A 483 -6.23 15.45 6.71
C SER A 483 -5.51 14.69 5.59
N PHE A 484 -6.17 14.48 4.45
CA PHE A 484 -5.68 13.59 3.40
C PHE A 484 -5.56 14.29 2.04
N GLY A 485 -4.89 13.61 1.08
CA GLY A 485 -4.72 14.08 -0.28
C GLY A 485 -3.44 14.88 -0.51
N CYS A 486 -2.52 14.96 0.44
CA CYS A 486 -1.26 15.69 0.34
C CYS A 486 -0.20 14.87 -0.43
N SER A 487 -0.46 14.47 -1.68
CA SER A 487 0.54 13.77 -2.50
C SER A 487 0.93 14.58 -3.73
N GLU A 488 2.12 14.33 -4.27
CA GLU A 488 2.64 15.03 -5.46
C GLU A 488 1.72 14.86 -6.68
N GLN A 489 1.02 13.73 -6.80
CA GLN A 489 0.14 13.40 -7.92
C GLN A 489 -1.21 14.10 -7.84
N ASN A 490 -1.62 14.59 -6.67
CA ASN A 490 -2.93 15.20 -6.48
C ASN A 490 -2.92 16.69 -6.87
N ASP A 491 -3.96 17.15 -7.54
CA ASP A 491 -4.17 18.58 -7.79
C ASP A 491 -4.67 19.33 -6.56
N PHE A 492 -5.28 18.62 -5.62
CA PHE A 492 -5.89 19.15 -4.40
C PHE A 492 -5.73 18.20 -3.22
N THR A 493 -5.70 18.77 -2.01
CA THR A 493 -6.06 18.02 -0.81
C THR A 493 -7.54 17.63 -0.86
N TYR A 494 -7.99 16.64 -0.08
CA TYR A 494 -9.42 16.27 -0.02
C TYR A 494 -10.29 17.44 0.37
N PHE A 495 -9.83 18.19 1.38
CA PHE A 495 -10.55 19.36 1.89
C PHE A 495 -10.54 20.52 0.89
N GLY A 496 -9.39 20.84 0.29
CA GLY A 496 -9.29 21.91 -0.70
C GLY A 496 -10.17 21.66 -1.92
N ARG A 497 -10.18 20.43 -2.44
CA ARG A 497 -11.09 20.02 -3.52
C ARG A 497 -12.55 20.21 -3.11
N ALA A 498 -12.93 19.67 -1.95
CA ALA A 498 -14.31 19.70 -1.48
C ALA A 498 -14.83 21.13 -1.27
N LEU A 499 -14.00 22.01 -0.68
CA LEU A 499 -14.41 23.38 -0.39
C LEU A 499 -14.36 24.29 -1.63
N PHE A 500 -13.21 24.32 -2.33
CA PHE A 500 -12.95 25.32 -3.37
C PHE A 500 -13.36 24.86 -4.78
N ALA A 501 -13.05 23.63 -5.14
CA ALA A 501 -13.32 23.14 -6.50
C ALA A 501 -14.77 22.60 -6.64
N GLU A 502 -15.47 22.32 -5.54
CA GLU A 502 -16.81 21.76 -5.58
C GLU A 502 -17.83 22.63 -4.83
N ALA A 503 -17.77 22.73 -3.49
CA ALA A 503 -18.81 23.40 -2.71
C ALA A 503 -18.95 24.89 -3.04
N LEU A 504 -17.86 25.64 -3.15
CA LEU A 504 -17.89 27.04 -3.56
C LEU A 504 -18.22 27.26 -5.04
N GLN A 505 -18.31 26.22 -5.86
CA GLN A 505 -18.91 26.28 -7.19
C GLN A 505 -20.44 26.15 -7.13
N GLU A 506 -20.98 25.43 -6.15
CA GLU A 506 -22.40 25.19 -5.98
C GLU A 506 -23.10 26.35 -5.25
N THR A 507 -22.42 27.01 -4.31
CA THR A 507 -23.00 28.11 -3.49
C THR A 507 -21.96 29.18 -3.21
N THR A 508 -22.44 30.44 -3.02
CA THR A 508 -21.63 31.55 -2.52
C THR A 508 -21.72 31.72 -0.99
N ASP A 509 -22.62 31.01 -0.33
CA ASP A 509 -22.73 31.03 1.14
C ASP A 509 -21.59 30.19 1.74
N ILE A 510 -20.68 30.84 2.46
CA ILE A 510 -19.48 30.23 3.03
C ILE A 510 -19.78 29.13 4.06
N VAL A 511 -20.86 29.30 4.85
CA VAL A 511 -21.26 28.31 5.87
C VAL A 511 -21.92 27.11 5.22
N GLN A 512 -22.75 27.33 4.20
CA GLN A 512 -23.32 26.25 3.39
C GLN A 512 -22.22 25.51 2.62
N ALA A 513 -21.27 26.23 2.00
CA ALA A 513 -20.14 25.64 1.31
C ALA A 513 -19.30 24.75 2.24
N PHE A 514 -19.05 25.19 3.47
CA PHE A 514 -18.37 24.36 4.47
C PHE A 514 -19.16 23.09 4.78
N THR A 515 -20.47 23.17 4.97
CA THR A 515 -21.32 21.99 5.26
C THR A 515 -21.29 20.98 4.11
N LEU A 516 -21.36 21.45 2.87
CA LEU A 516 -21.21 20.59 1.68
C LEU A 516 -19.81 19.97 1.60
N ALA A 517 -18.78 20.76 1.84
CA ALA A 517 -17.40 20.29 1.83
C ALA A 517 -17.14 19.21 2.89
N GLN A 518 -17.66 19.40 4.11
CA GLN A 518 -17.55 18.42 5.19
C GLN A 518 -18.17 17.05 4.79
N ALA A 519 -19.34 17.07 4.15
CA ALA A 519 -19.98 15.85 3.68
C ALA A 519 -19.16 15.16 2.57
N LYS A 520 -18.64 15.93 1.61
CA LYS A 520 -17.82 15.41 0.51
C LYS A 520 -16.46 14.84 0.99
N VAL A 521 -15.85 15.46 2.01
CA VAL A 521 -14.62 14.93 2.64
C VAL A 521 -14.92 13.60 3.32
N ALA A 522 -15.98 13.53 4.13
CA ALA A 522 -16.35 12.30 4.84
C ALA A 522 -16.65 11.14 3.87
N GLU A 523 -17.31 11.42 2.74
CA GLU A 523 -17.56 10.42 1.68
C GLU A 523 -16.25 9.86 1.08
N ARG A 524 -15.28 10.73 0.76
CA ARG A 524 -13.97 10.32 0.22
C ARG A 524 -13.17 9.51 1.23
N GLU A 525 -13.09 9.99 2.46
CA GLU A 525 -12.37 9.31 3.52
C GLU A 525 -12.94 7.92 3.81
N GLN A 526 -14.27 7.78 3.74
CA GLN A 526 -14.94 6.49 3.89
C GLN A 526 -14.64 5.57 2.70
N ALA A 527 -14.66 6.08 1.47
CA ALA A 527 -14.36 5.31 0.27
C ALA A 527 -12.92 4.77 0.27
N ASP A 528 -11.98 5.58 0.77
CA ASP A 528 -10.56 5.23 0.83
C ASP A 528 -10.14 4.58 2.17
N HIS A 529 -11.12 4.25 3.04
CA HIS A 529 -10.91 3.60 4.34
C HIS A 529 -10.02 4.40 5.32
N TYR A 530 -10.02 5.71 5.23
CA TYR A 530 -9.30 6.59 6.15
C TYR A 530 -10.13 6.90 7.41
N GLN A 531 -9.42 7.27 8.49
CA GLN A 531 -10.04 7.80 9.68
C GLN A 531 -10.54 9.21 9.39
N ALA A 532 -11.80 9.54 9.76
CA ALA A 532 -12.40 10.84 9.51
C ALA A 532 -11.55 11.99 10.04
N SER A 533 -11.25 13.00 9.19
CA SER A 533 -10.51 14.20 9.55
C SER A 533 -11.37 15.18 10.37
N GLU A 534 -12.69 15.16 10.16
CA GLU A 534 -13.67 16.00 10.84
C GLU A 534 -13.38 17.52 10.72
N PRO A 535 -13.50 18.11 9.51
CA PRO A 535 -13.33 19.55 9.29
C PRO A 535 -14.18 20.39 10.24
N GLN A 536 -13.66 21.54 10.68
CA GLN A 536 -14.31 22.40 11.67
C GLN A 536 -14.47 23.84 11.19
N ILE A 537 -15.47 24.52 11.73
CA ILE A 537 -15.74 25.94 11.48
C ILE A 537 -16.03 26.69 12.77
N SER A 538 -15.50 27.91 12.89
CA SER A 538 -15.90 28.93 13.85
C SER A 538 -16.43 30.13 13.05
N ALA A 539 -17.74 30.35 13.06
CA ALA A 539 -18.41 31.33 12.18
C ALA A 539 -19.17 32.38 13.00
N PRO A 540 -18.53 33.48 13.45
CA PRO A 540 -19.19 34.57 14.10
C PRO A 540 -20.21 35.24 13.16
N SER A 541 -21.42 35.56 13.68
CA SER A 541 -22.51 36.12 12.89
C SER A 541 -22.13 37.43 12.16
N GLN A 542 -21.31 38.27 12.79
CA GLN A 542 -20.85 39.53 12.18
C GLN A 542 -20.10 39.28 10.85
N VAL A 543 -19.20 38.28 10.78
CA VAL A 543 -18.45 37.99 9.55
C VAL A 543 -19.33 37.30 8.52
N VAL A 544 -20.23 36.41 8.97
CA VAL A 544 -21.19 35.73 8.09
C VAL A 544 -22.12 36.75 7.43
N GLU A 545 -22.68 37.68 8.21
CA GLU A 545 -23.53 38.76 7.69
C GLU A 545 -22.76 39.65 6.72
N HIS A 546 -21.50 39.97 7.01
CA HIS A 546 -20.64 40.76 6.13
C HIS A 546 -20.33 40.02 4.82
N TRP A 547 -20.03 38.74 4.89
CA TRP A 547 -19.87 37.87 3.71
C TRP A 547 -21.13 37.84 2.85
N HIS A 548 -22.31 37.68 3.49
CA HIS A 548 -23.60 37.69 2.79
C HIS A 548 -23.92 39.06 2.15
N ALA A 549 -23.52 40.16 2.77
CA ALA A 549 -23.68 41.48 2.20
C ALA A 549 -22.88 41.66 0.90
N LEU A 550 -21.69 41.05 0.80
CA LEU A 550 -20.86 41.08 -0.40
C LEU A 550 -21.33 40.07 -1.47
N TYR A 551 -21.73 38.85 -1.07
CA TYR A 551 -21.96 37.73 -1.99
C TYR A 551 -23.34 37.07 -1.85
N GLY A 552 -24.14 37.45 -0.86
CA GLY A 552 -25.49 36.92 -0.65
C GLY A 552 -26.46 37.43 -1.71
N ALA A 553 -27.05 36.45 -2.46
CA ALA A 553 -28.06 36.63 -3.49
C ALA A 553 -27.61 36.92 -4.93
N GLN A 554 -26.50 36.32 -5.40
CA GLN A 554 -26.38 36.09 -6.84
C GLN A 554 -26.93 34.69 -7.19
N PRO A 555 -27.94 34.57 -8.09
CA PRO A 555 -28.34 33.26 -8.59
C PRO A 555 -27.16 32.64 -9.35
N ALA A 556 -27.02 31.30 -9.25
CA ALA A 556 -26.05 30.56 -10.00
C ALA A 556 -26.08 30.98 -11.49
N PRO A 557 -24.92 31.05 -12.18
CA PRO A 557 -24.93 31.32 -13.61
C PRO A 557 -25.79 30.25 -14.28
N ALA A 558 -26.76 30.69 -15.08
CA ALA A 558 -27.54 29.81 -15.94
C ALA A 558 -26.58 29.20 -16.99
N ASP A 559 -26.66 27.86 -17.16
CA ASP A 559 -25.90 27.05 -18.13
C ASP A 559 -25.90 27.61 -19.55
#